data_21e5192974fb6b31fe35a53269bb5b43
#
_entry.id   21e5192974fb6b31fe35a53269bb5b43
#
_cell.length_a   1.000
_cell.length_b   1.000
_cell.length_c   1.000
_cell.angle_alpha   90.00
_cell.angle_beta   90.00
_cell.angle_gamma   90.00
#
_symmetry.space_group_name_H-M   'P 1'
#
loop_
_entity.id
_entity.type
_entity.pdbx_description
1 polymer ?
#
loop_
_entity_poly.entity_id
_entity_poly.type
_entity_poly.pdbx_seq_one_letter_code
_entity_poly.pdbx_strand_id
1 'polypeptide(L)'
;LSAEAIRAALKGLNITDLGDLKDVAPDVLLKEMLIEYIKFSFAFRYEEKIRMKRNPEETERLLEKMDKYISNELHNNLKLEDIKTMDFGHLQASEVVKRSLEDAYKVFELFYGEA
;
A
#
# COMPACT_ATOMS: atom_id res chain seq x y z
N LEU A 1 10.67 1.58 6.87
CA LEU A 1 9.32 1.00 6.96
C LEU A 1 8.74 1.25 8.33
N SER A 2 7.46 1.58 8.38
CA SER A 2 6.77 1.79 9.64
C SER A 2 6.44 0.44 10.31
N ALA A 3 6.31 0.46 11.63
CA ALA A 3 5.89 -0.72 12.38
C ALA A 3 4.50 -1.20 11.94
N GLU A 4 3.61 -0.27 11.60
CA GLU A 4 2.27 -0.62 11.12
C GLU A 4 2.31 -1.37 9.80
N ALA A 5 3.17 -0.95 8.86
CA ALA A 5 3.29 -1.63 7.57
C ALA A 5 3.83 -3.05 7.74
N ILE A 6 4.82 -3.21 8.60
CA ILE A 6 5.39 -4.54 8.90
C ILE A 6 4.33 -5.44 9.54
N ARG A 7 3.60 -4.92 10.52
CA ARG A 7 2.58 -5.67 11.23
C ARG A 7 1.45 -6.09 10.30
N ALA A 8 1.01 -5.18 9.42
CA ALA A 8 -0.03 -5.48 8.45
C ALA A 8 0.41 -6.55 7.44
N ALA A 9 1.68 -6.48 7.00
CA ALA A 9 2.22 -7.48 6.09
C ALA A 9 2.26 -8.87 6.73
N LEU A 10 2.69 -8.95 7.98
CA LEU A 10 2.72 -10.21 8.71
C LEU A 10 1.32 -10.79 8.85
N LYS A 11 0.35 -9.95 9.18
CA LYS A 11 -1.04 -10.36 9.29
C LYS A 11 -1.60 -10.86 7.96
N GLY A 12 -1.30 -10.15 6.88
CA GLY A 12 -1.74 -10.53 5.53
C GLY A 12 -1.18 -11.88 5.09
N LEU A 13 -0.01 -12.27 5.58
CA LEU A 13 0.62 -13.56 5.31
C LEU A 13 0.25 -14.65 6.33
N ASN A 14 -0.66 -14.34 7.26
CA ASN A 14 -1.08 -15.24 8.33
C ASN A 14 0.07 -15.66 9.25
N ILE A 15 1.03 -14.76 9.46
CA ILE A 15 2.15 -15.01 10.36
C ILE A 15 1.77 -14.54 11.76
N THR A 16 1.57 -15.47 12.67
CA THR A 16 1.19 -15.18 14.04
C THR A 16 2.32 -15.48 15.04
N ASP A 17 3.35 -16.19 14.58
CA ASP A 17 4.48 -16.59 15.40
C ASP A 17 5.77 -16.35 14.62
N LEU A 18 6.84 -15.97 15.32
CA LEU A 18 8.15 -15.77 14.71
C LEU A 18 8.67 -17.01 14.00
N GLY A 19 8.29 -18.20 14.48
CA GLY A 19 8.64 -19.47 13.81
C GLY A 19 8.11 -19.57 12.41
N ASP A 20 6.96 -18.94 12.11
CA ASP A 20 6.33 -18.97 10.79
C ASP A 20 7.12 -18.19 9.75
N LEU A 21 7.97 -17.25 10.19
CA LEU A 21 8.80 -16.45 9.27
C LEU A 21 9.78 -17.30 8.47
N LYS A 22 10.18 -18.45 9.02
CA LYS A 22 11.12 -19.35 8.35
C LYS A 22 10.54 -19.93 7.06
N ASP A 23 9.22 -20.06 7.00
CA ASP A 23 8.52 -20.68 5.88
C ASP A 23 8.12 -19.67 4.81
N VAL A 24 8.36 -18.39 5.04
CA VAL A 24 8.02 -17.33 4.09
C VAL A 24 9.27 -16.91 3.31
N ALA A 25 9.19 -16.95 1.99
CA ALA A 25 10.29 -16.48 1.15
C ALA A 25 10.53 -14.99 1.42
N PRO A 26 11.79 -14.55 1.55
CA PRO A 26 12.09 -13.15 1.79
C PRO A 26 11.47 -12.19 0.78
N ASP A 27 11.42 -12.59 -0.50
CA ASP A 27 10.83 -11.77 -1.56
C ASP A 27 9.33 -11.56 -1.36
N VAL A 28 8.64 -12.58 -0.88
CA VAL A 28 7.19 -12.51 -0.62
C VAL A 28 6.94 -11.56 0.54
N LEU A 29 7.73 -11.66 1.60
CA LEU A 29 7.59 -10.78 2.75
C LEU A 29 7.86 -9.32 2.38
N LEU A 30 8.95 -9.08 1.64
CA LEU A 30 9.30 -7.72 1.21
C LEU A 30 8.22 -7.12 0.32
N LYS A 31 7.65 -7.92 -0.58
CA LYS A 31 6.56 -7.47 -1.45
C LYS A 31 5.35 -7.05 -0.63
N GLU A 32 4.94 -7.88 0.34
CA GLU A 32 3.81 -7.53 1.21
C GLU A 32 4.08 -6.28 2.03
N MET A 33 5.29 -6.15 2.56
CA MET A 33 5.67 -4.96 3.32
C MET A 33 5.61 -3.70 2.46
N LEU A 34 6.07 -3.79 1.23
CA LEU A 34 6.03 -2.66 0.30
C LEU A 34 4.59 -2.28 -0.06
N ILE A 35 3.74 -3.27 -0.33
CA ILE A 35 2.33 -3.02 -0.64
C ILE A 35 1.65 -2.30 0.54
N GLU A 36 1.86 -2.79 1.75
CA GLU A 36 1.27 -2.17 2.94
C GLU A 36 1.82 -0.75 3.16
N TYR A 37 3.11 -0.55 2.88
CA TYR A 37 3.71 0.79 2.97
C TYR A 37 3.02 1.75 1.99
N ILE A 38 2.79 1.34 0.76
CA ILE A 38 2.15 2.17 -0.25
C ILE A 38 0.69 2.47 0.13
N LYS A 39 -0.03 1.48 0.65
CA LYS A 39 -1.40 1.67 1.12
C LYS A 39 -1.48 2.72 2.23
N PHE A 40 -0.63 2.61 3.24
CA PHE A 40 -0.58 3.59 4.33
C PHE A 40 -0.16 4.98 3.85
N SER A 41 0.81 5.03 2.93
CA SER A 41 1.28 6.29 2.36
C SER A 41 0.18 6.97 1.55
N PHE A 42 -0.62 6.21 0.83
CA PHE A 42 -1.76 6.75 0.10
C PHE A 42 -2.78 7.37 1.06
N ALA A 43 -3.18 6.63 2.08
CA ALA A 43 -4.14 7.12 3.06
C ALA A 43 -3.60 8.37 3.77
N PHE A 44 -2.36 8.32 4.23
CA PHE A 44 -1.73 9.44 4.91
C PHE A 44 -1.68 10.69 4.05
N ARG A 45 -1.34 10.53 2.77
CA ARG A 45 -1.14 11.65 1.85
C ARG A 45 -2.45 12.26 1.35
N TYR A 46 -3.48 11.44 1.12
CA TYR A 46 -4.68 11.88 0.44
C TYR A 46 -5.95 11.85 1.28
N GLU A 47 -5.92 11.30 2.50
CA GLU A 47 -7.11 11.21 3.35
C GLU A 47 -7.79 12.56 3.52
N GLU A 48 -7.02 13.61 3.81
CA GLU A 48 -7.56 14.93 4.03
C GLU A 48 -8.27 15.49 2.79
N LYS A 49 -7.67 15.31 1.62
CA LYS A 49 -8.28 15.72 0.36
C LYS A 49 -9.58 14.98 0.08
N ILE A 50 -9.59 13.68 0.37
CA ILE A 50 -10.78 12.86 0.17
C ILE A 50 -11.88 13.29 1.12
N ARG A 51 -11.52 13.65 2.35
CA ARG A 51 -12.46 14.05 3.39
C ARG A 51 -13.11 15.41 3.15
N MET A 52 -12.44 16.31 2.45
CA MET A 52 -12.87 17.72 2.33
C MET A 52 -14.30 17.92 1.84
N LYS A 53 -14.80 17.07 0.97
CA LYS A 53 -16.15 17.21 0.38
C LYS A 53 -17.07 16.06 0.74
N ARG A 54 -16.72 15.29 1.77
CA ARG A 54 -17.43 14.06 2.09
C ARG A 54 -17.61 13.92 3.59
N ASN A 55 -18.64 13.17 4.00
CA ASN A 55 -18.80 12.84 5.39
C ASN A 55 -17.81 11.72 5.79
N PRO A 56 -17.61 11.49 7.11
CA PRO A 56 -16.65 10.48 7.56
C PRO A 56 -16.91 9.07 7.04
N GLU A 57 -18.17 8.67 6.97
CA GLU A 57 -18.55 7.33 6.49
C GLU A 57 -18.17 7.12 5.03
N GLU A 58 -18.45 8.12 4.20
CA GLU A 58 -18.12 8.06 2.78
C GLU A 58 -16.60 8.08 2.57
N THR A 59 -15.90 8.91 3.32
CA THR A 59 -14.44 8.98 3.27
C THR A 59 -13.84 7.63 3.60
N GLU A 60 -14.28 7.00 4.68
CA GLU A 60 -13.79 5.69 5.10
C GLU A 60 -14.07 4.63 4.03
N ARG A 61 -15.27 4.64 3.45
CA ARG A 61 -15.64 3.70 2.40
C ARG A 61 -14.75 3.84 1.16
N LEU A 62 -14.45 5.08 0.77
CA LEU A 62 -13.59 5.32 -0.39
C LEU A 62 -12.15 4.93 -0.12
N LEU A 63 -11.65 5.22 1.07
CA LEU A 63 -10.29 4.79 1.46
C LEU A 63 -10.18 3.27 1.46
N GLU A 64 -11.21 2.59 1.92
CA GLU A 64 -11.23 1.13 1.90
C GLU A 64 -11.23 0.57 0.48
N LYS A 65 -12.00 1.19 -0.41
CA LYS A 65 -12.01 0.81 -1.82
C LYS A 65 -10.64 1.03 -2.48
N MET A 66 -10.00 2.15 -2.17
CA MET A 66 -8.66 2.43 -2.68
C MET A 66 -7.63 1.46 -2.11
N ASP A 67 -7.76 1.09 -0.85
CA ASP A 67 -6.91 0.10 -0.22
C ASP A 67 -6.93 -1.22 -0.99
N LYS A 68 -8.12 -1.71 -1.32
CA LYS A 68 -8.30 -2.93 -2.09
C LYS A 68 -7.75 -2.80 -3.50
N TYR A 69 -8.00 -1.67 -4.15
CA TYR A 69 -7.50 -1.42 -5.49
C TYR A 69 -5.96 -1.46 -5.52
N ILE A 70 -5.33 -0.73 -4.60
CA ILE A 70 -3.86 -0.66 -4.53
C ILE A 70 -3.29 -2.06 -4.27
N SER A 71 -3.87 -2.78 -3.34
CA SER A 71 -3.43 -4.14 -3.02
C SER A 71 -3.49 -5.04 -4.24
N ASN A 72 -4.61 -5.07 -4.95
CA ASN A 72 -4.78 -5.91 -6.13
C ASN A 72 -3.83 -5.51 -7.26
N GLU A 73 -3.72 -4.22 -7.50
CA GLU A 73 -2.87 -3.69 -8.57
C GLU A 73 -1.40 -4.06 -8.34
N LEU A 74 -0.91 -3.87 -7.13
CA LEU A 74 0.48 -4.14 -6.79
C LEU A 74 0.78 -5.64 -6.70
N HIS A 75 -0.16 -6.44 -6.19
CA HIS A 75 0.03 -7.89 -6.18
C HIS A 75 0.17 -8.46 -7.60
N ASN A 76 -0.57 -7.90 -8.55
CA ASN A 76 -0.56 -8.38 -9.92
C ASN A 76 0.59 -7.82 -10.75
N ASN A 77 1.01 -6.59 -10.50
CA ASN A 77 1.92 -5.87 -11.40
C ASN A 77 3.30 -5.56 -10.83
N LEU A 78 3.48 -5.65 -9.51
CA LEU A 78 4.78 -5.38 -8.91
C LEU A 78 5.70 -6.58 -9.10
N LYS A 79 6.80 -6.34 -9.83
CA LYS A 79 7.73 -7.43 -10.16
C LYS A 79 8.76 -7.64 -9.07
N LEU A 80 9.17 -8.89 -8.88
CA LEU A 80 10.21 -9.24 -7.90
C LEU A 80 11.53 -8.53 -8.21
N GLU A 81 11.83 -8.31 -9.48
CA GLU A 81 13.02 -7.58 -9.90
C GLU A 81 13.07 -6.17 -9.34
N ASP A 82 11.93 -5.47 -9.33
CA ASP A 82 11.83 -4.12 -8.78
C ASP A 82 12.05 -4.14 -7.27
N ILE A 83 11.59 -5.18 -6.59
CA ILE A 83 11.74 -5.33 -5.15
C ILE A 83 13.19 -5.55 -4.78
N LYS A 84 13.90 -6.39 -5.53
CA LYS A 84 15.30 -6.74 -5.25
C LYS A 84 16.26 -5.55 -5.36
N THR A 85 15.93 -4.57 -6.20
CA THR A 85 16.79 -3.40 -6.42
C THR A 85 16.36 -2.20 -5.58
N MET A 86 15.31 -2.34 -4.78
CA MET A 86 14.73 -1.24 -4.02
C MET A 86 15.47 -1.00 -2.70
N ASP A 87 15.68 0.28 -2.38
CA ASP A 87 16.26 0.68 -1.10
C ASP A 87 15.16 0.84 -0.07
N PHE A 88 14.96 -0.18 0.77
CA PHE A 88 13.94 -0.19 1.80
C PHE A 88 14.21 0.80 2.94
N GLY A 89 15.43 1.33 3.03
CA GLY A 89 15.73 2.39 3.99
C GLY A 89 15.24 3.76 3.54
N HIS A 90 14.94 3.94 2.25
CA HIS A 90 14.57 5.23 1.67
C HIS A 90 13.40 5.08 0.69
N LEU A 91 12.33 4.42 1.12
CA LEU A 91 11.17 4.15 0.26
C LEU A 91 10.49 5.43 -0.24
N GLN A 92 10.51 6.50 0.55
CA GLN A 92 9.92 7.77 0.15
C GLN A 92 10.60 8.39 -1.08
N ALA A 93 11.82 7.98 -1.38
CA ALA A 93 12.56 8.45 -2.56
C ALA A 93 12.43 7.51 -3.74
N SER A 94 11.77 6.37 -3.58
CA SER A 94 11.64 5.37 -4.64
C SER A 94 10.69 5.84 -5.75
N GLU A 95 11.13 5.69 -6.99
CA GLU A 95 10.29 6.01 -8.15
C GLU A 95 9.10 5.07 -8.26
N VAL A 96 9.26 3.82 -7.88
CA VAL A 96 8.15 2.85 -7.88
C VAL A 96 7.07 3.29 -6.91
N VAL A 97 7.45 3.71 -5.70
CA VAL A 97 6.51 4.19 -4.69
C VAL A 97 5.81 5.46 -5.17
N LYS A 98 6.57 6.44 -5.66
CA LYS A 98 5.99 7.69 -6.16
C LYS A 98 4.99 7.46 -7.28
N ARG A 99 5.36 6.64 -8.25
CA ARG A 99 4.48 6.33 -9.39
C ARG A 99 3.22 5.60 -8.94
N SER A 100 3.38 4.64 -8.02
CA SER A 100 2.24 3.90 -7.50
C SER A 100 1.24 4.83 -6.80
N LEU A 101 1.73 5.78 -6.02
CA LEU A 101 0.88 6.75 -5.34
C LEU A 101 0.18 7.68 -6.32
N GLU A 102 0.90 8.19 -7.31
CA GLU A 102 0.34 9.08 -8.33
C GLU A 102 -0.71 8.37 -9.17
N ASP A 103 -0.43 7.15 -9.61
CA ASP A 103 -1.36 6.37 -10.41
C ASP A 103 -2.62 6.03 -9.62
N ALA A 104 -2.48 5.67 -8.36
CA ALA A 104 -3.62 5.39 -7.51
C ALA A 104 -4.50 6.64 -7.32
N TYR A 105 -3.87 7.80 -7.13
CA TYR A 105 -4.64 9.03 -6.99
C TYR A 105 -5.37 9.41 -8.28
N LYS A 106 -4.76 9.19 -9.44
CA LYS A 106 -5.42 9.40 -10.73
C LYS A 106 -6.65 8.51 -10.88
N VAL A 107 -6.53 7.25 -10.48
CA VAL A 107 -7.68 6.33 -10.49
C VAL A 107 -8.76 6.82 -9.54
N PHE A 108 -8.39 7.28 -8.35
CA PHE A 108 -9.35 7.83 -7.41
C PHE A 108 -10.10 9.02 -8.01
N GLU A 109 -9.38 9.98 -8.61
CA GLU A 109 -10.00 11.14 -9.23
C GLU A 109 -10.93 10.75 -10.38
N LEU A 110 -10.51 9.77 -11.18
CA LEU A 110 -11.29 9.33 -12.33
C LEU A 110 -12.63 8.73 -11.94
N PHE A 111 -12.66 7.94 -10.86
CA PHE A 111 -13.86 7.23 -10.44
C PHE A 111 -14.68 7.96 -9.38
N TYR A 112 -14.06 8.77 -8.55
CA TYR A 112 -14.71 9.37 -7.38
C TYR A 112 -14.49 10.88 -7.24
N GLY A 113 -13.61 11.46 -8.04
CA GLY A 113 -13.17 12.84 -7.84
C GLY A 113 -14.24 13.89 -8.10
N GLU A 114 -15.22 13.57 -8.92
CA GLU A 114 -16.30 14.50 -9.29
C GLU A 114 -17.46 14.52 -8.30
N ALA A 115 -17.37 13.70 -7.32
CA ALA A 115 -18.44 13.60 -6.33
C ALA A 115 -18.62 14.90 -5.55
#